data_4e4b86bdf2feeb188f0c5ffff5e142cf
#
_entry.id   4e4b86bdf2feeb188f0c5ffff5e142cf
#
_cell.length_a   1.000
_cell.length_b   1.000
_cell.length_c   1.000
_cell.angle_alpha   90.00
_cell.angle_beta   90.00
_cell.angle_gamma   90.00
#
_symmetry.space_group_name_H-M   'P 1'
#
loop_
_entity.id
_entity.type
_entity.pdbx_description
1 polymer ?
#
loop_
_entity_poly.entity_id
_entity_poly.type
_entity_poly.pdbx_seq_one_letter_code
_entity_poly.pdbx_strand_id
1 'polypeptide(L)'
;VAIDSSVTSVLPDTAKSTAPPASGVVIETRNLSKVYRDFWGRRKVAALKSLDIEVRQGEIFGLLGPNGSGKSTTIKLILGLLFPTSGRVLVFDQDATETRKNERIGYLPEESYLYKFLTTDETLDFYGRLFDLSTEDRKRRIDELVEMVGLQGARH
;
A
#
# COMPACT_ATOMS: atom_id res chain seq x y z
N VAL A 1 -16.77 -9.28 -19.91
CA VAL A 1 -16.90 -7.82 -19.78
C VAL A 1 -15.52 -7.27 -20.05
N ALA A 2 -15.37 -6.59 -21.20
CA ALA A 2 -14.12 -5.97 -21.60
C ALA A 2 -13.87 -4.74 -20.70
N ILE A 3 -12.74 -4.70 -20.01
CA ILE A 3 -12.30 -3.52 -19.27
C ILE A 3 -11.65 -2.59 -20.28
N ASP A 4 -12.25 -1.42 -20.45
CA ASP A 4 -11.78 -0.35 -21.32
C ASP A 4 -10.39 0.13 -20.87
N SER A 5 -9.42 0.08 -21.80
CA SER A 5 -8.02 0.44 -21.57
C SER A 5 -7.77 1.96 -21.48
N SER A 6 -8.82 2.78 -21.42
CA SER A 6 -8.72 4.25 -21.39
C SER A 6 -8.49 4.88 -20.02
N VAL A 7 -8.47 4.09 -18.92
CA VAL A 7 -8.30 4.60 -17.54
C VAL A 7 -6.83 4.83 -17.15
N THR A 8 -5.87 4.52 -18.05
CA THR A 8 -4.43 4.54 -17.71
C THR A 8 -3.79 5.94 -17.76
N SER A 9 -4.51 7.01 -18.11
CA SER A 9 -3.89 8.32 -18.39
C SER A 9 -4.13 9.44 -17.37
N VAL A 10 -4.71 9.17 -16.20
CA VAL A 10 -5.06 10.21 -15.20
C VAL A 10 -4.26 10.07 -13.90
N LEU A 11 -2.98 9.71 -14.00
CA LEU A 11 -2.07 9.94 -12.86
C LEU A 11 -1.35 11.27 -13.12
N PRO A 12 -1.55 12.28 -12.25
CA PRO A 12 -0.88 13.56 -12.45
C PRO A 12 0.63 13.43 -12.25
N ASP A 13 1.34 14.13 -13.10
CA ASP A 13 2.79 14.26 -13.25
C ASP A 13 3.43 15.02 -12.07
N THR A 14 3.37 14.46 -10.87
CA THR A 14 4.13 14.91 -9.70
C THR A 14 5.05 13.81 -9.15
N ALA A 15 5.32 12.79 -9.96
CA ALA A 15 6.40 11.87 -9.66
C ALA A 15 7.72 12.57 -9.97
N LYS A 16 8.39 13.15 -8.96
CA LYS A 16 9.84 13.28 -9.01
C LYS A 16 10.36 11.92 -9.43
N SER A 17 10.92 11.87 -10.65
CA SER A 17 11.50 10.70 -11.28
C SER A 17 12.39 9.93 -10.30
N THR A 18 11.84 8.90 -9.69
CA THR A 18 12.66 7.84 -9.14
C THR A 18 12.73 6.78 -10.22
N ALA A 19 13.92 6.59 -10.77
CA ALA A 19 14.20 5.57 -11.79
C ALA A 19 13.56 4.23 -11.39
N PRO A 20 13.04 3.44 -12.36
CA PRO A 20 12.58 2.08 -12.06
C PRO A 20 13.73 1.28 -11.43
N PRO A 21 13.44 0.30 -10.55
CA PRO A 21 14.45 -0.54 -9.96
C PRO A 21 15.29 -1.20 -11.06
N ALA A 22 16.62 -1.23 -10.89
CA ALA A 22 17.55 -1.72 -11.89
C ALA A 22 17.28 -3.18 -12.32
N SER A 23 16.64 -3.96 -11.43
CA SER A 23 16.25 -5.36 -11.65
C SER A 23 14.88 -5.53 -12.30
N GLY A 24 14.05 -4.47 -12.41
CA GLY A 24 12.64 -4.56 -12.74
C GLY A 24 11.76 -5.22 -11.67
N VAL A 25 12.37 -5.68 -10.55
CA VAL A 25 11.69 -6.23 -9.38
C VAL A 25 11.33 -5.09 -8.44
N VAL A 26 10.05 -4.96 -8.12
CA VAL A 26 9.53 -3.90 -7.24
C VAL A 26 9.35 -4.36 -5.80
N ILE A 27 9.10 -5.66 -5.60
CA ILE A 27 9.04 -6.27 -4.25
C ILE A 27 9.84 -7.57 -4.29
N GLU A 28 10.74 -7.73 -3.33
CA GLU A 28 11.51 -8.96 -3.12
C GLU A 28 11.48 -9.34 -1.65
N THR A 29 11.21 -10.62 -1.36
CA THR A 29 11.39 -11.18 -0.02
C THR A 29 12.39 -12.33 -0.08
N ARG A 30 13.27 -12.40 0.91
CA ARG A 30 14.28 -13.48 1.02
C ARG A 30 14.23 -14.11 2.40
N ASN A 31 13.90 -15.41 2.44
CA ASN A 31 13.76 -16.23 3.66
C ASN A 31 12.90 -15.54 4.73
N LEU A 32 11.87 -14.80 4.29
CA LEU A 32 11.07 -13.96 5.14
C LEU A 32 10.27 -14.79 6.14
N SER A 33 10.50 -14.57 7.42
CA SER A 33 9.81 -15.29 8.50
C SER A 33 9.27 -14.33 9.55
N LYS A 34 8.08 -14.65 10.07
CA LYS A 34 7.47 -13.91 11.16
C LYS A 34 6.91 -14.84 12.20
N VAL A 35 7.44 -14.74 13.42
CA VAL A 35 6.96 -15.46 14.59
C VAL A 35 6.46 -14.46 15.62
N TYR A 36 5.19 -14.55 15.97
CA TYR A 36 4.64 -13.79 17.08
C TYR A 36 5.00 -14.49 18.40
N ARG A 37 5.41 -13.70 19.39
CA ARG A 37 5.76 -14.18 20.74
C ARG A 37 4.75 -13.64 21.74
N ASP A 38 4.56 -14.36 22.85
CA ASP A 38 3.80 -13.84 23.99
C ASP A 38 4.63 -12.84 24.80
N PHE A 39 4.03 -12.27 25.84
CA PHE A 39 4.71 -11.34 26.76
C PHE A 39 5.96 -11.94 27.42
N TRP A 40 5.98 -13.25 27.59
CA TRP A 40 7.08 -14.01 28.17
C TRP A 40 8.14 -14.43 27.13
N GLY A 41 8.04 -13.97 25.90
CA GLY A 41 8.97 -14.31 24.82
C GLY A 41 8.81 -15.71 24.21
N ARG A 42 7.80 -16.49 24.62
CA ARG A 42 7.54 -17.84 24.08
C ARG A 42 6.91 -17.73 22.70
N ARG A 43 7.28 -18.64 21.80
CA ARG A 43 6.69 -18.71 20.46
C ARG A 43 5.19 -19.01 20.55
N LYS A 44 4.35 -18.10 20.04
CA LYS A 44 2.90 -18.28 20.03
C LYS A 44 2.40 -18.76 18.67
N VAL A 45 2.76 -18.06 17.60
CA VAL A 45 2.31 -18.36 16.24
C VAL A 45 3.44 -18.05 15.26
N ALA A 46 3.76 -19.02 14.39
CA ALA A 46 4.61 -18.79 13.22
C ALA A 46 3.70 -18.38 12.04
N ALA A 47 3.56 -17.09 11.80
CA ALA A 47 2.70 -16.56 10.76
C ALA A 47 3.32 -16.69 9.35
N LEU A 48 4.65 -16.66 9.26
CA LEU A 48 5.39 -16.90 8.02
C LEU A 48 6.59 -17.77 8.29
N LYS A 49 6.91 -18.66 7.35
CA LYS A 49 8.02 -19.59 7.41
C LYS A 49 8.76 -19.53 6.08
N SER A 50 9.87 -18.78 6.04
CA SER A 50 10.78 -18.71 4.87
C SER A 50 10.05 -18.42 3.55
N LEU A 51 9.38 -17.27 3.47
CA LEU A 51 8.67 -16.85 2.26
C LEU A 51 9.64 -16.13 1.31
N ASP A 52 9.73 -16.60 0.08
CA ASP A 52 10.48 -16.01 -1.02
C ASP A 52 9.51 -15.63 -2.13
N ILE A 53 9.42 -14.34 -2.44
CA ILE A 53 8.55 -13.77 -3.47
C ILE A 53 9.33 -12.70 -4.24
N GLU A 54 9.11 -12.66 -5.54
CA GLU A 54 9.50 -11.55 -6.41
C GLU A 54 8.25 -11.04 -7.14
N VAL A 55 8.02 -9.73 -7.10
CA VAL A 55 6.98 -9.04 -7.88
C VAL A 55 7.66 -8.03 -8.79
N ARG A 56 7.33 -8.05 -10.06
CA ARG A 56 7.94 -7.20 -11.08
C ARG A 56 7.08 -5.99 -11.39
N GLN A 57 7.70 -4.96 -11.93
CA GLN A 57 6.99 -3.77 -12.37
C GLN A 57 5.93 -4.11 -13.43
N GLY A 58 4.70 -3.57 -13.24
CA GLY A 58 3.56 -3.84 -14.13
C GLY A 58 2.88 -5.19 -13.91
N GLU A 59 3.34 -5.99 -12.93
CA GLU A 59 2.74 -7.28 -12.61
C GLU A 59 1.54 -7.14 -11.67
N ILE A 60 0.49 -7.93 -11.91
CA ILE A 60 -0.61 -8.15 -10.97
C ILE A 60 -0.31 -9.43 -10.19
N PHE A 61 0.02 -9.30 -8.93
CA PHE A 61 0.39 -10.40 -8.06
C PHE A 61 -0.69 -10.68 -7.01
N GLY A 62 -1.11 -11.95 -6.87
CA GLY A 62 -2.15 -12.37 -5.92
C GLY A 62 -1.62 -13.23 -4.79
N LEU A 63 -1.92 -12.86 -3.53
CA LEU A 63 -1.70 -13.69 -2.34
C LEU A 63 -2.97 -14.45 -2.01
N LEU A 64 -3.00 -15.76 -2.27
CA LEU A 64 -4.15 -16.62 -2.02
C LEU A 64 -3.88 -17.55 -0.84
N GLY A 65 -4.95 -17.90 -0.11
CA GLY A 65 -4.86 -18.84 1.01
C GLY A 65 -5.98 -18.65 2.04
N PRO A 66 -6.18 -19.61 2.95
CA PRO A 66 -7.19 -19.55 4.00
C PRO A 66 -6.90 -18.45 5.03
N ASN A 67 -7.86 -18.17 5.90
CA ASN A 67 -7.64 -17.26 7.02
C ASN A 67 -6.53 -17.79 7.93
N GLY A 68 -5.64 -16.91 8.39
CA GLY A 68 -4.46 -17.27 9.19
C GLY A 68 -3.25 -17.76 8.38
N SER A 69 -3.31 -17.83 7.04
CA SER A 69 -2.17 -18.26 6.21
C SER A 69 -1.02 -17.23 6.11
N GLY A 70 -1.15 -16.06 6.73
CA GLY A 70 -0.10 -15.04 6.76
C GLY A 70 -0.23 -13.94 5.71
N LYS A 71 -1.27 -13.90 4.88
CA LYS A 71 -1.47 -12.87 3.83
C LYS A 71 -1.33 -11.44 4.35
N SER A 72 -2.16 -11.07 5.35
CA SER A 72 -2.13 -9.73 5.96
C SER A 72 -0.81 -9.45 6.68
N THR A 73 -0.15 -10.47 7.24
CA THR A 73 1.17 -10.35 7.84
C THR A 73 2.22 -10.03 6.78
N THR A 74 2.18 -10.71 5.62
CA THR A 74 3.08 -10.45 4.49
C THR A 74 2.93 -9.01 3.98
N ILE A 75 1.69 -8.57 3.74
CA ILE A 75 1.42 -7.19 3.31
C ILE A 75 1.96 -6.17 4.31
N LYS A 76 1.70 -6.36 5.61
CA LYS A 76 2.20 -5.46 6.66
C LYS A 76 3.73 -5.44 6.75
N LEU A 77 4.41 -6.55 6.47
CA LEU A 77 5.88 -6.60 6.41
C LEU A 77 6.40 -5.84 5.17
N ILE A 78 5.76 -5.99 4.01
CA ILE A 78 6.10 -5.24 2.78
C ILE A 78 5.94 -3.73 2.98
N LEU A 79 4.88 -3.32 3.67
CA LEU A 79 4.63 -1.91 4.00
C LEU A 79 5.56 -1.34 5.08
N GLY A 80 6.34 -2.19 5.77
CA GLY A 80 7.16 -1.77 6.91
C GLY A 80 6.35 -1.48 8.19
N LEU A 81 5.09 -1.91 8.25
CA LEU A 81 4.23 -1.79 9.43
C LEU A 81 4.53 -2.88 10.48
N LEU A 82 5.28 -3.90 10.09
CA LEU A 82 5.78 -4.96 10.95
C LEU A 82 7.24 -5.24 10.63
N PHE A 83 8.00 -5.66 11.63
CA PHE A 83 9.38 -6.11 11.47
C PHE A 83 9.43 -7.64 11.33
N PRO A 84 10.24 -8.18 10.41
CA PRO A 84 10.44 -9.62 10.29
C PRO A 84 11.15 -10.18 11.53
N THR A 85 10.95 -11.48 11.80
CA THR A 85 11.75 -12.19 12.82
C THR A 85 13.09 -12.62 12.24
N SER A 86 13.11 -13.00 10.96
CA SER A 86 14.31 -13.29 10.17
C SER A 86 14.00 -13.10 8.68
N GLY A 87 15.05 -13.06 7.86
CA GLY A 87 14.95 -12.73 6.45
C GLY A 87 14.83 -11.23 6.21
N ARG A 88 14.54 -10.84 4.98
CA ARG A 88 14.42 -9.42 4.60
C ARG A 88 13.33 -9.20 3.56
N VAL A 89 12.87 -7.96 3.48
CA VAL A 89 11.95 -7.46 2.45
C VAL A 89 12.58 -6.24 1.82
N LEU A 90 12.65 -6.23 0.50
CA LEU A 90 13.04 -5.06 -0.30
C LEU A 90 11.82 -4.59 -1.09
N VAL A 91 11.62 -3.28 -1.14
CA VAL A 91 10.60 -2.63 -1.95
C VAL A 91 11.27 -1.47 -2.68
N PHE A 92 11.23 -1.48 -4.02
CA PHE A 92 11.96 -0.54 -4.88
C PHE A 92 13.47 -0.51 -4.55
N ASP A 93 14.07 -1.68 -4.32
CA ASP A 93 15.48 -1.87 -3.91
C ASP A 93 15.83 -1.28 -2.53
N GLN A 94 14.86 -0.80 -1.75
CA GLN A 94 15.05 -0.27 -0.40
C GLN A 94 14.51 -1.24 0.65
N ASP A 95 15.14 -1.27 1.83
CA ASP A 95 14.62 -2.08 2.93
C ASP A 95 13.19 -1.64 3.32
N ALA A 96 12.32 -2.63 3.57
CA ALA A 96 10.91 -2.34 3.87
C ALA A 96 10.74 -1.49 5.14
N THR A 97 11.73 -1.41 6.01
CA THR A 97 11.70 -0.57 7.22
C THR A 97 11.92 0.92 6.93
N GLU A 98 12.45 1.26 5.74
CA GLU A 98 12.62 2.64 5.32
C GLU A 98 11.28 3.26 4.93
N THR A 99 10.88 4.33 5.60
CA THR A 99 9.56 4.95 5.42
C THR A 99 9.43 5.72 4.11
N ARG A 100 10.53 6.25 3.57
CA ARG A 100 10.54 7.07 2.34
C ARG A 100 9.94 6.35 1.13
N LYS A 101 10.11 5.03 1.01
CA LYS A 101 9.50 4.23 -0.06
C LYS A 101 7.97 4.28 -0.05
N ASN A 102 7.34 4.53 1.12
CA ASN A 102 5.89 4.53 1.28
C ASN A 102 5.21 5.70 0.54
N GLU A 103 5.95 6.76 0.20
CA GLU A 103 5.47 7.85 -0.65
C GLU A 103 5.04 7.36 -2.06
N ARG A 104 5.56 6.19 -2.47
CA ARG A 104 5.28 5.55 -3.77
C ARG A 104 4.28 4.42 -3.69
N ILE A 105 3.76 4.10 -2.50
CA ILE A 105 2.88 2.95 -2.26
C ILE A 105 1.48 3.45 -1.92
N GLY A 106 0.49 3.02 -2.70
CA GLY A 106 -0.92 3.09 -2.31
C GLY A 106 -1.32 1.82 -1.56
N TYR A 107 -1.97 1.97 -0.41
CA TYR A 107 -2.48 0.84 0.36
C TYR A 107 -3.96 1.02 0.67
N LEU A 108 -4.76 0.04 0.25
CA LEU A 108 -6.17 -0.05 0.61
C LEU A 108 -6.36 -1.26 1.54
N PRO A 109 -6.59 -1.04 2.85
CA PRO A 109 -6.86 -2.12 3.79
C PRO A 109 -8.26 -2.71 3.59
N GLU A 110 -8.47 -3.95 4.07
CA GLU A 110 -9.77 -4.63 4.08
C GLU A 110 -10.81 -3.84 4.89
N GLU A 111 -10.39 -3.25 6.01
CA GLU A 111 -11.19 -2.33 6.80
C GLU A 111 -10.58 -0.92 6.68
N SER A 112 -11.30 -0.03 6.01
CA SER A 112 -10.93 1.39 5.99
C SER A 112 -11.44 2.04 7.28
N TYR A 113 -10.53 2.39 8.19
CA TYR A 113 -10.85 3.15 9.41
C TYR A 113 -11.08 4.63 9.09
N LEU A 114 -12.04 4.90 8.18
CA LEU A 114 -12.44 6.27 7.89
C LEU A 114 -13.28 6.83 9.05
N TYR A 115 -13.13 8.10 9.32
CA TYR A 115 -13.95 8.80 10.30
C TYR A 115 -15.39 8.92 9.79
N LYS A 116 -16.32 8.20 10.41
CA LYS A 116 -17.72 8.10 9.98
C LYS A 116 -18.50 9.42 10.05
N PHE A 117 -17.94 10.43 10.71
CA PHE A 117 -18.54 11.76 10.84
C PHE A 117 -18.01 12.76 9.82
N LEU A 118 -17.03 12.38 9.00
CA LEU A 118 -16.52 13.22 7.91
C LEU A 118 -17.25 12.90 6.62
N THR A 119 -17.55 13.94 5.86
CA THR A 119 -18.04 13.82 4.48
C THR A 119 -16.93 13.32 3.56
N THR A 120 -17.27 13.01 2.32
CA THR A 120 -16.29 12.61 1.30
C THR A 120 -15.24 13.71 1.08
N ASP A 121 -15.67 14.95 0.92
CA ASP A 121 -14.78 16.08 0.70
C ASP A 121 -13.86 16.34 1.89
N GLU A 122 -14.41 16.31 3.11
CA GLU A 122 -13.62 16.48 4.34
C GLU A 122 -12.58 15.38 4.53
N THR A 123 -12.96 14.14 4.21
CA THR A 123 -12.02 13.00 4.27
C THR A 123 -10.87 13.18 3.29
N LEU A 124 -11.15 13.54 2.05
CA LEU A 124 -10.14 13.76 1.02
C LEU A 124 -9.27 15.00 1.33
N ASP A 125 -9.86 16.09 1.84
CA ASP A 125 -9.11 17.27 2.26
C ASP A 125 -8.18 16.95 3.45
N PHE A 126 -8.65 16.17 4.43
CA PHE A 126 -7.84 15.72 5.56
C PHE A 126 -6.61 14.93 5.09
N TYR A 127 -6.80 13.93 4.21
CA TYR A 127 -5.66 13.19 3.67
C TYR A 127 -4.75 14.06 2.81
N GLY A 128 -5.31 14.95 1.99
CA GLY A 128 -4.51 15.88 1.19
C GLY A 128 -3.61 16.79 2.04
N ARG A 129 -4.06 17.20 3.24
CA ARG A 129 -3.25 17.93 4.20
C ARG A 129 -2.11 17.10 4.79
N LEU A 130 -2.34 15.82 5.05
CA LEU A 130 -1.29 14.92 5.55
C LEU A 130 -0.13 14.73 4.56
N PHE A 131 -0.41 14.95 3.26
CA PHE A 131 0.60 14.90 2.19
C PHE A 131 1.08 16.30 1.76
N ASP A 132 0.86 17.32 2.59
CA ASP A 132 1.30 18.71 2.37
C ASP A 132 0.86 19.30 1.01
N LEU A 133 -0.27 18.85 0.47
CA LEU A 133 -0.83 19.40 -0.76
C LEU A 133 -1.34 20.82 -0.54
N SER A 134 -1.11 21.72 -1.50
CA SER A 134 -1.67 23.08 -1.46
C SER A 134 -3.21 23.06 -1.43
N THR A 135 -3.82 24.12 -0.95
CA THR A 135 -5.30 24.21 -0.92
C THR A 135 -5.91 24.12 -2.31
N GLU A 136 -5.25 24.68 -3.32
CA GLU A 136 -5.70 24.66 -4.71
C GLU A 136 -5.60 23.25 -5.28
N ASP A 137 -4.48 22.57 -5.07
CA ASP A 137 -4.29 21.19 -5.52
C ASP A 137 -5.28 20.23 -4.83
N ARG A 138 -5.53 20.40 -3.54
CA ARG A 138 -6.51 19.58 -2.83
C ARG A 138 -7.90 19.71 -3.45
N LYS A 139 -8.38 20.94 -3.64
CA LYS A 139 -9.70 21.19 -4.25
C LYS A 139 -9.80 20.55 -5.63
N ARG A 140 -8.82 20.82 -6.51
CA ARG A 140 -8.80 20.24 -7.84
C ARG A 140 -8.84 18.71 -7.80
N ARG A 141 -8.00 18.07 -6.98
CA ARG A 141 -7.96 16.61 -6.86
C ARG A 141 -9.21 16.00 -6.25
N ILE A 142 -9.85 16.68 -5.30
CA ILE A 142 -11.13 16.25 -4.74
C ILE A 142 -12.19 16.21 -5.84
N ASP A 143 -12.30 17.28 -6.65
CA ASP A 143 -13.25 17.34 -7.74
C ASP A 143 -12.99 16.23 -8.77
N GLU A 144 -11.76 16.06 -9.21
CA GLU A 144 -11.35 15.00 -10.13
C GLU A 144 -11.67 13.59 -9.60
N LEU A 145 -11.36 13.30 -8.34
CA LEU A 145 -11.60 12.00 -7.73
C LEU A 145 -13.08 11.70 -7.54
N VAL A 146 -13.85 12.67 -7.05
CA VAL A 146 -15.31 12.52 -6.84
C VAL A 146 -16.02 12.30 -8.17
N GLU A 147 -15.59 12.99 -9.23
CA GLU A 147 -16.12 12.79 -10.59
C GLU A 147 -15.76 11.39 -11.11
N MET A 148 -14.49 10.98 -10.97
CA MET A 148 -13.98 9.68 -11.44
C MET A 148 -14.77 8.50 -10.85
N VAL A 149 -15.17 8.57 -9.58
CA VAL A 149 -15.92 7.50 -8.90
C VAL A 149 -17.43 7.70 -8.90
N GLY A 150 -17.95 8.76 -9.54
CA GLY A 150 -19.38 9.01 -9.66
C GLY A 150 -20.09 9.40 -8.34
N LEU A 151 -19.37 10.01 -7.40
CA LEU A 151 -19.89 10.39 -6.09
C LEU A 151 -20.32 11.87 -5.98
N GLN A 152 -20.57 12.56 -7.09
CA GLN A 152 -20.93 14.00 -7.09
C GLN A 152 -22.18 14.28 -6.25
N GLY A 153 -23.16 13.35 -6.26
CA GLY A 153 -24.40 13.47 -5.48
C GLY A 153 -24.28 13.12 -3.98
N ALA A 154 -23.12 12.60 -3.55
CA ALA A 154 -22.86 12.12 -2.18
C ALA A 154 -21.68 12.83 -1.51
N ARG A 155 -21.37 14.06 -1.92
CA ARG A 155 -20.22 14.83 -1.39
C ARG A 155 -20.39 15.30 0.05
N HIS A 156 -21.66 15.52 0.47
CA HIS A 156 -22.03 16.19 1.74
C HIS A 156 -22.82 15.27 2.66
#